data_1f584a48cff3dcb258b87a2a68ff1616
#
_entry.id   1f584a48cff3dcb258b87a2a68ff1616
#
_cell.length_a   1.000
_cell.length_b   1.000
_cell.length_c   1.000
_cell.angle_alpha   90.00
_cell.angle_beta   90.00
_cell.angle_gamma   90.00
#
_symmetry.space_group_name_H-M   'P 1'
#
loop_
_entity.id
_entity.type
_entity.pdbx_description
1 polymer ?
#
loop_
_entity_poly.entity_id
_entity_poly.type
_entity_poly.pdbx_seq_one_letter_code
_entity_poly.pdbx_strand_id
1 'polypeptide(L)'
;MNALTLTPGSLTLKQLRNVWRQPVTLSLDESAHAAINDSVACVEAIVAEGRTAYGINTGFGLLAQTRIATHDLENLQRSLVLSHAAGVGQPLDDEIVRLMMVLKINSLARGFSGIRLSVIQALMALVNAEVYPWIPAKGSVGASGDLAPLAHMSLLLLGEGKARWQGEWLPAKEALKKAGLTPITLAAKEGLALLNGTQASTAFALRGLFEAEDLFASAVVCGALTTEAVLGSRRPFDARIHEVRGQRGQIDAAAMYRHVLTDTSEIAESHHNCEKVQDPYSLRCQPQVMGACLTQLRQAAEVLLVEANAVSDNPLVFAQENEVVSGGNFHAEPVAMAADNIALAIAEVGALSERRIALMMDKHMSQLPPFLVRNGGVNSGFMIAQVTAAALASENKALSHPHSVDSLPTSANQEDHVSMAPAAGRPLWEMASNTRGVLAVEWLAASQGIDLREGLKSSPLLEQARQVLREHVTHYDDDRFFAPDIDKAMQLLEEGRLVGLLPSVL
;
A
#
# COMPACT_ATOMS: atom_id res chain seq x y z
N MET A 1 9.90 11.36 17.58
CA MET A 1 9.98 11.02 16.15
C MET A 1 11.00 9.92 15.96
N ASN A 2 10.70 8.93 15.12
CA ASN A 2 11.65 7.87 14.78
C ASN A 2 12.76 8.44 13.87
N ALA A 3 14.01 8.34 14.32
CA ALA A 3 15.16 8.71 13.49
C ALA A 3 15.42 7.64 12.43
N LEU A 4 15.62 8.06 11.18
CA LEU A 4 15.97 7.20 10.05
C LEU A 4 17.17 7.80 9.31
N THR A 5 18.31 7.13 9.40
CA THR A 5 19.46 7.44 8.55
C THR A 5 19.30 6.72 7.22
N LEU A 6 19.22 7.48 6.13
CA LEU A 6 19.13 6.96 4.78
C LEU A 6 20.53 6.58 4.28
N THR A 7 20.75 5.29 4.08
CA THR A 7 21.81 4.78 3.22
C THR A 7 21.17 4.52 1.85
N PRO A 8 21.49 5.32 0.82
CA PRO A 8 20.74 5.29 -0.44
C PRO A 8 20.71 3.91 -1.10
N GLY A 9 19.53 3.48 -1.51
CA GLY A 9 19.33 2.19 -2.16
C GLY A 9 19.27 0.97 -1.21
N SER A 10 19.10 1.18 0.10
CA SER A 10 19.08 0.09 1.09
C SER A 10 17.87 0.11 2.04
N LEU A 11 16.80 0.82 1.68
CA LEU A 11 15.57 0.81 2.46
C LEU A 11 14.98 -0.58 2.53
N THR A 12 14.48 -0.94 3.72
CA THR A 12 13.76 -2.20 3.96
C THR A 12 12.25 -1.97 4.01
N LEU A 13 11.44 -3.02 3.78
CA LEU A 13 9.97 -2.92 3.90
C LEU A 13 9.56 -2.43 5.29
N LYS A 14 10.25 -2.86 6.34
CA LYS A 14 9.99 -2.39 7.72
C LYS A 14 10.19 -0.89 7.88
N GLN A 15 11.27 -0.33 7.30
CA GLN A 15 11.53 1.10 7.33
C GLN A 15 10.48 1.87 6.53
N LEU A 16 10.12 1.38 5.33
CA LEU A 16 9.07 1.97 4.49
C LEU A 16 7.71 1.97 5.18
N ARG A 17 7.33 0.86 5.84
CA ARG A 17 6.11 0.79 6.65
C ARG A 17 6.12 1.79 7.81
N ASN A 18 7.27 1.98 8.48
CA ASN A 18 7.40 2.96 9.55
C ASN A 18 7.26 4.40 9.03
N VAL A 19 7.87 4.72 7.88
CA VAL A 19 7.73 6.02 7.21
C VAL A 19 6.27 6.29 6.86
N TRP A 20 5.54 5.28 6.37
CA TRP A 20 4.12 5.42 6.10
C TRP A 20 3.33 5.68 7.38
N ARG A 21 3.49 4.84 8.41
CA ARG A 21 2.62 4.87 9.60
C ARG A 21 2.82 6.08 10.51
N GLN A 22 4.01 6.70 10.50
CA GLN A 22 4.31 7.77 11.46
C GLN A 22 5.37 8.74 10.97
N PRO A 23 5.40 10.00 11.47
CA PRO A 23 6.44 10.96 11.17
C PRO A 23 7.84 10.42 11.53
N VAL A 24 8.81 10.79 10.69
CA VAL A 24 10.22 10.38 10.82
C VAL A 24 11.13 11.59 10.76
N THR A 25 12.27 11.52 11.43
CA THR A 25 13.37 12.48 11.28
C THR A 25 14.45 11.84 10.42
N LEU A 26 14.69 12.41 9.25
CA LEU A 26 15.66 11.91 8.27
C LEU A 26 17.03 12.50 8.48
N SER A 27 18.06 11.68 8.33
CA SER A 27 19.44 12.06 8.04
C SER A 27 19.95 11.29 6.85
N LEU A 28 20.91 11.83 6.11
CA LEU A 28 21.55 11.16 4.99
C LEU A 28 22.93 10.67 5.43
N ASP A 29 23.25 9.43 5.07
CA ASP A 29 24.58 8.87 5.27
C ASP A 29 25.62 9.69 4.47
N GLU A 30 26.67 10.15 5.12
CA GLU A 30 27.70 11.00 4.51
C GLU A 30 28.43 10.32 3.35
N SER A 31 28.47 9.00 3.32
CA SER A 31 29.04 8.23 2.21
C SER A 31 28.37 8.50 0.86
N ALA A 32 27.12 9.00 0.85
CA ALA A 32 26.40 9.37 -0.36
C ALA A 32 26.88 10.69 -1.00
N HIS A 33 27.53 11.57 -0.22
CA HIS A 33 27.85 12.92 -0.67
C HIS A 33 28.80 12.94 -1.88
N ALA A 34 29.77 12.05 -1.92
CA ALA A 34 30.73 11.98 -3.04
C ALA A 34 30.01 11.70 -4.37
N ALA A 35 29.23 10.65 -4.44
CA ALA A 35 28.52 10.27 -5.67
C ALA A 35 27.51 11.36 -6.12
N ILE A 36 26.84 12.01 -5.19
CA ILE A 36 25.92 13.14 -5.49
C ILE A 36 26.72 14.28 -6.14
N ASN A 37 27.83 14.72 -5.51
CA ASN A 37 28.63 15.83 -5.99
C ASN A 37 29.31 15.51 -7.33
N ASP A 38 29.80 14.29 -7.53
CA ASP A 38 30.39 13.85 -8.80
C ASP A 38 29.36 13.91 -9.95
N SER A 39 28.12 13.52 -9.69
CA SER A 39 27.06 13.60 -10.69
C SER A 39 26.71 15.06 -11.06
N VAL A 40 26.75 15.97 -10.09
CA VAL A 40 26.57 17.42 -10.33
C VAL A 40 27.71 17.97 -11.15
N ALA A 41 28.96 17.67 -10.80
CA ALA A 41 30.16 18.13 -11.54
C ALA A 41 30.12 17.66 -13.00
N CYS A 42 29.63 16.44 -13.26
CA CYS A 42 29.45 15.93 -14.63
C CYS A 42 28.42 16.76 -15.42
N VAL A 43 27.28 17.14 -14.82
CA VAL A 43 26.28 18.00 -15.48
C VAL A 43 26.85 19.40 -15.73
N GLU A 44 27.56 19.98 -14.78
CA GLU A 44 28.20 21.30 -14.91
C GLU A 44 29.25 21.31 -16.05
N ALA A 45 30.05 20.25 -16.15
CA ALA A 45 31.03 20.10 -17.24
C ALA A 45 30.34 20.04 -18.61
N ILE A 46 29.24 19.28 -18.76
CA ILE A 46 28.47 19.19 -20.00
C ILE A 46 27.92 20.57 -20.40
N VAL A 47 27.40 21.34 -19.44
CA VAL A 47 26.89 22.70 -19.71
C VAL A 47 28.03 23.64 -20.12
N ALA A 48 29.16 23.62 -19.41
CA ALA A 48 30.33 24.47 -19.66
C ALA A 48 30.98 24.20 -21.04
N GLU A 49 31.06 22.92 -21.41
CA GLU A 49 31.58 22.49 -22.73
C GLU A 49 30.59 22.73 -23.89
N GLY A 50 29.35 23.10 -23.56
CA GLY A 50 28.32 23.33 -24.56
C GLY A 50 27.85 22.06 -25.28
N ARG A 51 28.08 20.88 -24.69
CA ARG A 51 27.54 19.61 -25.21
C ARG A 51 26.03 19.60 -25.12
N THR A 52 25.35 19.15 -26.16
CA THR A 52 23.86 18.97 -26.11
C THR A 52 23.54 17.67 -25.40
N ALA A 53 22.78 17.76 -24.33
CA ALA A 53 22.33 16.59 -23.59
C ALA A 53 20.86 16.73 -23.22
N TYR A 54 20.06 15.70 -23.52
CA TYR A 54 18.64 15.64 -23.20
C TYR A 54 18.41 15.89 -21.70
N GLY A 55 17.43 16.72 -21.39
CA GLY A 55 17.04 16.99 -20.00
C GLY A 55 17.99 17.91 -19.23
N ILE A 56 19.12 18.31 -19.82
CA ILE A 56 20.08 19.24 -19.25
C ILE A 56 19.95 20.62 -19.91
N ASN A 57 20.15 20.71 -21.22
CA ASN A 57 20.11 21.94 -22.01
C ASN A 57 19.29 21.81 -23.30
N THR A 58 18.27 20.97 -23.28
CA THR A 58 17.26 20.81 -24.33
C THR A 58 15.86 20.99 -23.77
N GLY A 59 14.87 21.17 -24.64
CA GLY A 59 13.46 20.98 -24.29
C GLY A 59 13.16 19.51 -23.95
N PHE A 60 11.88 19.21 -23.65
CA PHE A 60 11.43 17.90 -23.19
C PHE A 60 10.40 17.29 -24.14
N GLY A 61 10.26 15.94 -24.11
CA GLY A 61 9.31 15.22 -24.94
C GLY A 61 9.50 15.55 -26.42
N LEU A 62 8.46 15.99 -27.10
CA LEU A 62 8.51 16.38 -28.53
C LEU A 62 9.48 17.55 -28.79
N LEU A 63 9.78 18.39 -27.79
CA LEU A 63 10.69 19.52 -27.87
C LEU A 63 12.16 19.17 -27.59
N ALA A 64 12.49 17.91 -27.44
CA ALA A 64 13.85 17.42 -27.09
C ALA A 64 14.96 17.88 -28.06
N GLN A 65 14.62 18.23 -29.31
CA GLN A 65 15.55 18.74 -30.29
C GLN A 65 15.84 20.24 -30.15
N THR A 66 15.11 20.97 -29.33
CA THR A 66 15.28 22.41 -29.11
C THR A 66 16.36 22.64 -28.06
N ARG A 67 17.50 23.22 -28.47
CA ARG A 67 18.57 23.61 -27.55
C ARG A 67 18.21 24.89 -26.81
N ILE A 68 18.45 24.91 -25.49
CA ILE A 68 18.18 26.05 -24.60
C ILE A 68 19.48 26.75 -24.25
N ALA A 69 19.47 28.08 -24.30
CA ALA A 69 20.63 28.89 -23.96
C ALA A 69 20.92 28.81 -22.45
N THR A 70 22.21 28.90 -22.08
CA THR A 70 22.66 28.72 -20.69
C THR A 70 21.97 29.70 -19.72
N HIS A 71 21.69 30.94 -20.15
CA HIS A 71 21.03 31.94 -19.30
C HIS A 71 19.55 31.66 -19.05
N ASP A 72 18.93 30.76 -19.82
CA ASP A 72 17.52 30.37 -19.68
C ASP A 72 17.34 29.04 -18.91
N LEU A 73 18.42 28.35 -18.53
CA LEU A 73 18.32 27.02 -17.91
C LEU A 73 17.60 27.04 -16.57
N GLU A 74 17.84 28.08 -15.74
CA GLU A 74 17.13 28.24 -14.47
C GLU A 74 15.63 28.46 -14.68
N ASN A 75 15.26 29.33 -15.62
CA ASN A 75 13.86 29.57 -15.98
C ASN A 75 13.21 28.33 -16.58
N LEU A 76 13.93 27.54 -17.36
CA LEU A 76 13.46 26.24 -17.89
C LEU A 76 13.09 25.29 -16.78
N GLN A 77 13.96 25.13 -15.74
CA GLN A 77 13.68 24.21 -14.63
C GLN A 77 12.46 24.62 -13.83
N ARG A 78 12.34 25.93 -13.54
CA ARG A 78 11.16 26.48 -12.86
C ARG A 78 9.90 26.28 -13.69
N SER A 79 9.92 26.63 -14.97
CA SER A 79 8.78 26.52 -15.90
C SER A 79 8.33 25.06 -16.04
N LEU A 80 9.27 24.11 -16.04
CA LEU A 80 8.98 22.69 -16.08
C LEU A 80 8.13 22.27 -14.87
N VAL A 81 8.55 22.63 -13.65
CA VAL A 81 7.81 22.31 -12.43
C VAL A 81 6.41 22.93 -12.46
N LEU A 82 6.31 24.20 -12.83
CA LEU A 82 5.02 24.91 -12.86
C LEU A 82 4.05 24.31 -13.88
N SER A 83 4.50 24.01 -15.09
CA SER A 83 3.63 23.51 -16.16
C SER A 83 3.19 22.06 -15.96
N HIS A 84 3.96 21.26 -15.23
CA HIS A 84 3.67 19.85 -14.96
C HIS A 84 2.81 19.66 -13.70
N ALA A 85 2.67 20.66 -12.86
CA ALA A 85 1.78 20.63 -11.69
C ALA A 85 0.31 20.81 -12.12
N ALA A 86 -0.20 19.85 -12.88
CA ALA A 86 -1.51 19.88 -13.53
C ALA A 86 -2.47 18.77 -13.05
N GLY A 87 -2.19 18.20 -11.86
CA GLY A 87 -3.04 17.17 -11.25
C GLY A 87 -4.37 17.73 -10.73
N VAL A 88 -5.34 16.84 -10.53
CA VAL A 88 -6.70 17.15 -10.04
C VAL A 88 -7.17 16.17 -8.97
N GLY A 89 -8.23 16.50 -8.26
CA GLY A 89 -8.86 15.67 -7.25
C GLY A 89 -8.51 16.10 -5.82
N GLN A 90 -8.91 15.26 -4.86
CA GLN A 90 -8.63 15.49 -3.44
C GLN A 90 -7.12 15.39 -3.17
N PRO A 91 -6.61 16.08 -2.15
CA PRO A 91 -5.22 15.95 -1.76
C PRO A 91 -4.94 14.54 -1.23
N LEU A 92 -3.72 14.06 -1.47
CA LEU A 92 -3.21 12.84 -0.85
C LEU A 92 -3.05 13.03 0.67
N ASP A 93 -3.16 11.93 1.40
CA ASP A 93 -2.90 11.88 2.84
C ASP A 93 -1.40 12.13 3.13
N ASP A 94 -1.08 12.71 4.29
CA ASP A 94 0.28 13.05 4.68
C ASP A 94 1.20 11.83 4.71
N GLU A 95 0.67 10.66 5.08
CA GLU A 95 1.39 9.40 5.13
C GLU A 95 1.90 9.00 3.74
N ILE A 96 1.08 9.17 2.71
CA ILE A 96 1.45 8.89 1.32
C ILE A 96 2.44 9.93 0.80
N VAL A 97 2.20 11.21 1.08
CA VAL A 97 3.09 12.30 0.67
C VAL A 97 4.47 12.11 1.30
N ARG A 98 4.53 11.80 2.60
CA ARG A 98 5.78 11.51 3.31
C ARG A 98 6.52 10.33 2.68
N LEU A 99 5.82 9.22 2.42
CA LEU A 99 6.42 8.04 1.79
C LEU A 99 6.97 8.37 0.40
N MET A 100 6.20 9.10 -0.42
CA MET A 100 6.63 9.56 -1.74
C MET A 100 7.88 10.45 -1.66
N MET A 101 7.94 11.39 -0.71
CA MET A 101 9.11 12.26 -0.50
C MET A 101 10.34 11.46 -0.09
N VAL A 102 10.20 10.50 0.82
CA VAL A 102 11.32 9.64 1.26
C VAL A 102 11.83 8.77 0.12
N LEU A 103 10.94 8.18 -0.68
CA LEU A 103 11.31 7.42 -1.87
C LEU A 103 12.08 8.29 -2.87
N LYS A 104 11.64 9.54 -3.08
CA LYS A 104 12.33 10.49 -3.98
C LYS A 104 13.70 10.86 -3.45
N ILE A 105 13.82 11.19 -2.18
CA ILE A 105 15.12 11.48 -1.53
C ILE A 105 16.06 10.28 -1.68
N ASN A 106 15.58 9.06 -1.41
CA ASN A 106 16.38 7.84 -1.54
C ASN A 106 16.91 7.63 -2.96
N SER A 107 16.08 7.82 -3.97
CA SER A 107 16.46 7.71 -5.39
C SER A 107 17.49 8.76 -5.80
N LEU A 108 17.24 10.03 -5.48
CA LEU A 108 18.14 11.15 -5.82
C LEU A 108 19.50 11.03 -5.14
N ALA A 109 19.53 10.57 -3.90
CA ALA A 109 20.74 10.39 -3.11
C ALA A 109 21.67 9.26 -3.61
N ARG A 110 21.20 8.43 -4.59
CA ARG A 110 22.04 7.43 -5.27
C ARG A 110 23.14 8.03 -6.13
N GLY A 111 23.10 9.33 -6.46
CA GLY A 111 24.15 10.03 -7.19
C GLY A 111 24.15 9.83 -8.72
N PHE A 112 22.99 9.50 -9.32
CA PHE A 112 22.83 9.35 -10.77
C PHE A 112 21.95 10.43 -11.42
N SER A 113 21.48 11.41 -10.65
CA SER A 113 20.48 12.38 -11.10
C SER A 113 21.04 13.75 -11.44
N GLY A 114 22.30 14.03 -11.12
CA GLY A 114 22.92 15.34 -11.35
C GLY A 114 22.22 16.48 -10.58
N ILE A 115 21.74 16.19 -9.37
CA ILE A 115 21.05 17.14 -8.51
C ILE A 115 21.90 17.48 -7.28
N ARG A 116 21.96 18.77 -6.91
CA ARG A 116 22.76 19.23 -5.78
C ARG A 116 22.31 18.63 -4.46
N LEU A 117 23.29 18.31 -3.59
CA LEU A 117 23.04 17.85 -2.21
C LEU A 117 22.09 18.81 -1.46
N SER A 118 22.21 20.13 -1.67
CA SER A 118 21.36 21.14 -1.04
C SER A 118 19.87 21.00 -1.38
N VAL A 119 19.53 20.52 -2.57
CA VAL A 119 18.13 20.26 -2.99
C VAL A 119 17.59 19.02 -2.27
N ILE A 120 18.41 17.96 -2.15
CA ILE A 120 18.07 16.76 -1.38
C ILE A 120 17.86 17.12 0.09
N GLN A 121 18.75 17.94 0.67
CA GLN A 121 18.64 18.43 2.03
C GLN A 121 17.39 19.31 2.24
N ALA A 122 16.99 20.11 1.25
CA ALA A 122 15.75 20.88 1.30
C ALA A 122 14.52 19.98 1.36
N LEU A 123 14.46 18.87 0.55
CA LEU A 123 13.40 17.88 0.65
C LEU A 123 13.38 17.20 2.03
N MET A 124 14.55 16.83 2.56
CA MET A 124 14.67 16.24 3.91
C MET A 124 14.17 17.21 4.99
N ALA A 125 14.49 18.50 4.86
CA ALA A 125 14.04 19.52 5.80
C ALA A 125 12.51 19.66 5.82
N LEU A 126 11.84 19.54 4.66
CA LEU A 126 10.38 19.51 4.59
C LEU A 126 9.80 18.30 5.35
N VAL A 127 10.35 17.10 5.14
CA VAL A 127 9.92 15.90 5.87
C VAL A 127 10.15 16.06 7.38
N ASN A 128 11.31 16.55 7.78
CA ASN A 128 11.69 16.72 9.19
C ASN A 128 10.85 17.79 9.92
N ALA A 129 10.35 18.78 9.18
CA ALA A 129 9.47 19.83 9.71
C ALA A 129 7.98 19.48 9.57
N GLU A 130 7.66 18.29 9.05
CA GLU A 130 6.28 17.85 8.73
C GLU A 130 5.51 18.88 7.87
N VAL A 131 6.19 19.46 6.87
CA VAL A 131 5.60 20.35 5.87
C VAL A 131 5.32 19.54 4.62
N TYR A 132 4.07 19.14 4.44
CA TYR A 132 3.67 18.26 3.34
C TYR A 132 3.00 19.03 2.21
N PRO A 133 3.51 18.95 0.97
CA PRO A 133 2.93 19.61 -0.19
C PRO A 133 1.51 19.12 -0.49
N TRP A 134 0.68 20.00 -1.01
CA TRP A 134 -0.62 19.64 -1.55
C TRP A 134 -0.46 18.93 -2.90
N ILE A 135 -0.74 17.65 -2.94
CA ILE A 135 -0.61 16.81 -4.12
C ILE A 135 -1.98 16.19 -4.42
N PRO A 136 -2.61 16.53 -5.55
CA PRO A 136 -3.88 15.95 -5.96
C PRO A 136 -3.70 14.47 -6.36
N ALA A 137 -4.71 13.66 -6.05
CA ALA A 137 -4.63 12.20 -6.20
C ALA A 137 -4.65 11.70 -7.65
N LYS A 138 -4.98 12.56 -8.65
CA LYS A 138 -5.14 12.17 -10.06
C LYS A 138 -4.33 13.07 -10.97
N GLY A 139 -3.78 12.51 -12.06
CA GLY A 139 -3.07 13.30 -13.08
C GLY A 139 -1.81 12.63 -13.64
N SER A 140 -1.46 11.41 -13.19
CA SER A 140 -0.36 10.63 -13.75
C SER A 140 -0.88 9.35 -14.42
N VAL A 141 -0.25 8.97 -15.52
CA VAL A 141 -0.45 7.69 -16.22
C VAL A 141 0.78 6.78 -16.10
N GLY A 142 1.81 7.22 -15.36
CA GLY A 142 3.05 6.46 -15.16
C GLY A 142 3.86 6.25 -16.45
N ALA A 143 3.81 7.22 -17.38
CA ALA A 143 4.51 7.16 -18.67
C ALA A 143 5.99 7.53 -18.51
N SER A 144 6.28 8.82 -18.34
CA SER A 144 7.62 9.35 -17.98
C SER A 144 7.78 9.37 -16.44
N GLY A 145 7.30 8.36 -15.76
CA GLY A 145 7.08 8.34 -14.33
C GLY A 145 5.87 9.19 -13.91
N ASP A 146 5.88 9.63 -12.69
CA ASP A 146 4.76 10.31 -12.03
C ASP A 146 4.91 11.83 -12.10
N LEU A 147 4.96 12.39 -13.32
CA LEU A 147 5.30 13.80 -13.54
C LEU A 147 4.42 14.77 -12.74
N ALA A 148 3.10 14.69 -12.87
CA ALA A 148 2.20 15.64 -12.22
C ALA A 148 2.28 15.59 -10.68
N PRO A 149 2.16 14.47 -9.98
CA PRO A 149 2.28 14.44 -8.52
C PRO A 149 3.67 14.85 -8.03
N LEU A 150 4.76 14.50 -8.73
CA LEU A 150 6.11 14.93 -8.38
C LEU A 150 6.34 16.41 -8.65
N ALA A 151 5.68 17.00 -9.67
CA ALA A 151 5.67 18.44 -9.89
C ALA A 151 4.96 19.17 -8.74
N HIS A 152 3.80 18.70 -8.32
CA HIS A 152 3.10 19.26 -7.15
C HIS A 152 3.95 19.16 -5.88
N MET A 153 4.65 18.03 -5.66
CA MET A 153 5.62 17.91 -4.58
C MET A 153 6.70 18.98 -4.66
N SER A 154 7.24 19.24 -5.84
CA SER A 154 8.37 20.14 -6.09
C SER A 154 7.99 21.61 -6.04
N LEU A 155 6.72 21.98 -6.27
CA LEU A 155 6.22 23.35 -6.13
C LEU A 155 6.58 23.95 -4.77
N LEU A 156 6.49 23.15 -3.71
CA LEU A 156 6.79 23.62 -2.34
C LEU A 156 8.24 24.10 -2.20
N LEU A 157 9.20 23.41 -2.85
CA LEU A 157 10.60 23.84 -2.89
C LEU A 157 10.78 25.23 -3.51
N LEU A 158 9.93 25.60 -4.47
CA LEU A 158 9.93 26.90 -5.14
C LEU A 158 9.12 27.96 -4.38
N GLY A 159 8.48 27.59 -3.28
CA GLY A 159 7.57 28.47 -2.55
C GLY A 159 6.22 28.69 -3.26
N GLU A 160 5.83 27.76 -4.15
CA GLU A 160 4.59 27.82 -4.90
C GLU A 160 3.59 26.76 -4.41
N GLY A 161 2.31 26.95 -4.71
CA GLY A 161 1.24 26.02 -4.31
C GLY A 161 0.85 26.15 -2.85
N LYS A 162 0.47 25.02 -2.24
CA LYS A 162 -0.01 24.91 -0.86
C LYS A 162 0.72 23.79 -0.13
N ALA A 163 0.80 23.89 1.19
CA ALA A 163 1.32 22.82 2.04
C ALA A 163 0.48 22.67 3.30
N ARG A 164 0.45 21.46 3.85
CA ARG A 164 -0.10 21.19 5.18
C ARG A 164 1.03 21.28 6.20
N TRP A 165 0.81 22.08 7.24
CA TRP A 165 1.70 22.22 8.38
C TRP A 165 0.89 22.29 9.66
N GLN A 166 1.20 21.42 10.63
CA GLN A 166 0.42 21.28 11.88
C GLN A 166 -1.09 21.11 11.67
N GLY A 167 -1.48 20.36 10.63
CA GLY A 167 -2.87 20.06 10.28
C GLY A 167 -3.59 21.13 9.45
N GLU A 168 -2.99 22.30 9.23
CA GLU A 168 -3.59 23.40 8.47
C GLU A 168 -3.02 23.53 7.05
N TRP A 169 -3.90 23.78 6.08
CA TRP A 169 -3.49 24.13 4.71
C TRP A 169 -3.12 25.60 4.60
N LEU A 170 -1.87 25.87 4.23
CA LEU A 170 -1.31 27.20 4.08
C LEU A 170 -0.74 27.40 2.67
N PRO A 171 -0.67 28.65 2.16
CA PRO A 171 0.17 28.97 1.01
C PRO A 171 1.61 28.52 1.27
N ALA A 172 2.30 27.98 0.25
CA ALA A 172 3.64 27.40 0.39
C ALA A 172 4.65 28.34 1.07
N LYS A 173 4.70 29.61 0.66
CA LYS A 173 5.61 30.61 1.26
C LYS A 173 5.35 30.82 2.75
N GLU A 174 4.09 30.78 3.16
CA GLU A 174 3.72 30.95 4.57
C GLU A 174 4.10 29.72 5.38
N ALA A 175 3.79 28.52 4.87
CA ALA A 175 4.15 27.25 5.52
C ALA A 175 5.67 27.13 5.69
N LEU A 176 6.45 27.40 4.65
CA LEU A 176 7.92 27.41 4.72
C LEU A 176 8.43 28.42 5.77
N LYS A 177 7.93 29.65 5.74
CA LYS A 177 8.34 30.69 6.70
C LYS A 177 8.05 30.28 8.15
N LYS A 178 6.86 29.73 8.41
CA LYS A 178 6.48 29.25 9.75
C LYS A 178 7.35 28.08 10.22
N ALA A 179 7.78 27.22 9.30
CA ALA A 179 8.68 26.09 9.57
C ALA A 179 10.17 26.49 9.63
N GLY A 180 10.51 27.77 9.42
CA GLY A 180 11.90 28.25 9.40
C GLY A 180 12.67 27.84 8.13
N LEU A 181 11.95 27.51 7.04
CA LEU A 181 12.51 27.10 5.76
C LEU A 181 12.39 28.22 4.71
N THR A 182 13.20 28.14 3.67
CA THR A 182 13.20 29.11 2.56
C THR A 182 13.07 28.40 1.23
N PRO A 183 12.40 29.03 0.23
CA PRO A 183 12.40 28.54 -1.13
C PRO A 183 13.81 28.44 -1.71
N ILE A 184 13.99 27.52 -2.68
CA ILE A 184 15.25 27.32 -3.39
C ILE A 184 15.09 27.67 -4.87
N THR A 185 16.23 27.90 -5.54
CA THR A 185 16.33 28.05 -7.00
C THR A 185 16.96 26.80 -7.57
N LEU A 186 16.36 26.25 -8.64
CA LEU A 186 16.83 25.02 -9.31
C LEU A 186 17.88 25.34 -10.36
N ALA A 187 18.94 24.54 -10.41
CA ALA A 187 19.96 24.54 -11.45
C ALA A 187 19.60 23.59 -12.61
N ALA A 188 20.44 23.55 -13.64
CA ALA A 188 20.27 22.67 -14.79
C ALA A 188 20.02 21.21 -14.38
N LYS A 189 19.09 20.53 -15.05
CA LYS A 189 18.60 19.18 -14.81
C LYS A 189 17.77 18.98 -13.53
N GLU A 190 17.87 19.83 -12.50
CA GLU A 190 17.25 19.61 -11.20
C GLU A 190 15.71 19.55 -11.25
N GLY A 191 15.06 20.36 -12.10
CA GLY A 191 13.63 20.29 -12.31
C GLY A 191 13.21 18.91 -12.84
N LEU A 192 13.85 18.42 -13.88
CA LEU A 192 13.54 17.11 -14.45
C LEU A 192 13.87 15.98 -13.45
N ALA A 193 15.00 16.06 -12.72
CA ALA A 193 15.35 15.07 -11.71
C ALA A 193 14.30 14.98 -10.59
N LEU A 194 13.70 16.09 -10.20
CA LEU A 194 12.61 16.12 -9.22
C LEU A 194 11.31 15.50 -9.74
N LEU A 195 10.95 15.73 -11.00
CA LEU A 195 9.67 15.33 -11.59
C LEU A 195 9.67 13.90 -12.13
N ASN A 196 10.83 13.40 -12.59
CA ASN A 196 10.93 12.13 -13.27
C ASN A 196 11.13 10.99 -12.28
N GLY A 197 10.34 9.95 -12.38
CA GLY A 197 10.43 8.77 -11.52
C GLY A 197 9.07 8.20 -11.08
N THR A 198 9.11 7.05 -10.40
CA THR A 198 7.97 6.21 -10.09
C THR A 198 7.47 6.33 -8.64
N GLN A 199 7.89 7.38 -7.91
CA GLN A 199 7.75 7.43 -6.45
C GLN A 199 6.31 7.56 -5.97
N ALA A 200 5.42 8.22 -6.72
CA ALA A 200 4.01 8.31 -6.33
C ALA A 200 3.30 6.97 -6.52
N SER A 201 3.48 6.32 -7.68
CA SER A 201 2.95 4.99 -7.94
C SER A 201 3.45 3.96 -6.93
N THR A 202 4.75 4.00 -6.62
CA THR A 202 5.39 3.11 -5.65
C THR A 202 4.85 3.34 -4.24
N ALA A 203 4.62 4.60 -3.83
CA ALA A 203 4.01 4.92 -2.55
C ALA A 203 2.58 4.39 -2.43
N PHE A 204 1.77 4.50 -3.49
CA PHE A 204 0.42 3.94 -3.54
C PHE A 204 0.45 2.41 -3.40
N ALA A 205 1.28 1.75 -4.17
CA ALA A 205 1.39 0.29 -4.15
C ALA A 205 1.93 -0.24 -2.81
N LEU A 206 2.92 0.43 -2.20
CA LEU A 206 3.45 0.08 -0.87
C LEU A 206 2.40 0.21 0.23
N ARG A 207 1.60 1.29 0.24
CA ARG A 207 0.47 1.40 1.16
C ARG A 207 -0.48 0.22 0.98
N GLY A 208 -0.87 -0.07 -0.26
CA GLY A 208 -1.74 -1.21 -0.57
C GLY A 208 -1.15 -2.54 -0.10
N LEU A 209 0.14 -2.76 -0.28
CA LEU A 209 0.85 -3.95 0.20
C LEU A 209 0.78 -4.07 1.72
N PHE A 210 1.04 -2.99 2.45
CA PHE A 210 1.04 -3.00 3.91
C PHE A 210 -0.35 -3.23 4.49
N GLU A 211 -1.37 -2.63 3.89
CA GLU A 211 -2.76 -2.88 4.26
C GLU A 211 -3.18 -4.32 3.92
N ALA A 212 -2.76 -4.84 2.76
CA ALA A 212 -3.05 -6.23 2.36
C ALA A 212 -2.41 -7.27 3.27
N GLU A 213 -1.19 -7.01 3.78
CA GLU A 213 -0.52 -7.87 4.76
C GLU A 213 -1.33 -7.95 6.06
N ASP A 214 -1.77 -6.81 6.60
CA ASP A 214 -2.56 -6.75 7.82
C ASP A 214 -3.94 -7.41 7.64
N LEU A 215 -4.57 -7.24 6.48
CA LEU A 215 -5.84 -7.90 6.12
C LEU A 215 -5.67 -9.42 5.97
N PHE A 216 -4.59 -9.86 5.34
CA PHE A 216 -4.28 -11.29 5.22
C PHE A 216 -4.14 -11.96 6.59
N ALA A 217 -3.37 -11.37 7.49
CA ALA A 217 -3.20 -11.87 8.84
C ALA A 217 -4.53 -11.93 9.60
N SER A 218 -5.31 -10.85 9.53
CA SER A 218 -6.64 -10.77 10.16
C SER A 218 -7.60 -11.81 9.58
N ALA A 219 -7.56 -12.05 8.26
CA ALA A 219 -8.42 -13.04 7.59
C ALA A 219 -8.10 -14.47 8.00
N VAL A 220 -6.84 -14.79 8.27
CA VAL A 220 -6.46 -16.11 8.81
C VAL A 220 -7.09 -16.32 10.18
N VAL A 221 -7.03 -15.32 11.06
CA VAL A 221 -7.64 -15.40 12.40
C VAL A 221 -9.18 -15.49 12.31
N CYS A 222 -9.82 -14.66 11.50
CA CYS A 222 -11.28 -14.70 11.29
C CYS A 222 -11.73 -16.04 10.69
N GLY A 223 -11.01 -16.56 9.70
CA GLY A 223 -11.31 -17.85 9.08
C GLY A 223 -11.14 -19.03 10.06
N ALA A 224 -10.17 -18.96 10.96
CA ALA A 224 -9.99 -19.93 12.02
C ALA A 224 -11.13 -19.86 13.04
N LEU A 225 -11.55 -18.64 13.46
CA LEU A 225 -12.72 -18.44 14.32
C LEU A 225 -13.99 -18.99 13.68
N THR A 226 -14.19 -18.74 12.38
CA THR A 226 -15.34 -19.29 11.65
C THR A 226 -15.31 -20.81 11.63
N THR A 227 -14.14 -21.43 11.43
CA THR A 227 -13.98 -22.89 11.46
C THR A 227 -14.45 -23.47 12.81
N GLU A 228 -14.08 -22.83 13.92
CA GLU A 228 -14.54 -23.24 15.25
C GLU A 228 -16.05 -22.98 15.43
N ALA A 229 -16.53 -21.80 15.05
CA ALA A 229 -17.95 -21.43 15.22
C ALA A 229 -18.92 -22.42 14.54
N VAL A 230 -18.56 -22.96 13.38
CA VAL A 230 -19.41 -23.88 12.61
C VAL A 230 -19.08 -25.36 12.81
N LEU A 231 -18.25 -25.69 13.80
CA LEU A 231 -17.78 -27.05 14.08
C LEU A 231 -17.11 -27.65 12.81
N GLY A 232 -16.23 -26.88 12.19
CA GLY A 232 -15.48 -27.27 10.99
C GLY A 232 -14.32 -28.20 11.31
N SER A 233 -13.98 -29.08 10.38
CA SER A 233 -12.86 -29.99 10.53
C SER A 233 -11.51 -29.28 10.46
N ARG A 234 -10.61 -29.63 11.37
CA ARG A 234 -9.22 -29.15 11.35
C ARG A 234 -8.29 -30.01 10.45
N ARG A 235 -8.78 -31.17 9.95
CA ARG A 235 -8.01 -32.07 9.07
C ARG A 235 -7.49 -31.40 7.80
N PRO A 236 -8.21 -30.46 7.14
CA PRO A 236 -7.71 -29.77 5.96
C PRO A 236 -6.44 -28.94 6.18
N PHE A 237 -6.08 -28.65 7.41
CA PHE A 237 -4.85 -27.90 7.76
C PHE A 237 -3.64 -28.80 8.03
N ASP A 238 -3.74 -30.14 7.91
CA ASP A 238 -2.65 -31.09 8.10
C ASP A 238 -1.47 -30.77 7.17
N ALA A 239 -0.26 -30.67 7.72
CA ALA A 239 0.94 -30.26 6.99
C ALA A 239 1.21 -31.12 5.75
N ARG A 240 0.98 -32.43 5.86
CA ARG A 240 1.23 -33.42 4.80
C ARG A 240 0.47 -33.11 3.51
N ILE A 241 -0.77 -32.57 3.61
CA ILE A 241 -1.60 -32.22 2.45
C ILE A 241 -0.90 -31.13 1.62
N HIS A 242 -0.30 -30.16 2.30
CA HIS A 242 0.30 -28.97 1.67
C HIS A 242 1.72 -29.24 1.19
N GLU A 243 2.48 -30.04 1.93
CA GLU A 243 3.83 -30.45 1.57
C GLU A 243 3.87 -31.26 0.27
N VAL A 244 2.96 -32.23 0.09
CA VAL A 244 2.91 -33.04 -1.14
C VAL A 244 2.47 -32.25 -2.37
N ARG A 245 1.78 -31.12 -2.20
CA ARG A 245 1.44 -30.20 -3.28
C ARG A 245 2.61 -29.25 -3.61
N GLY A 246 3.42 -28.87 -2.64
CA GLY A 246 4.64 -28.10 -2.82
C GLY A 246 4.48 -26.58 -3.00
N GLN A 247 3.27 -26.03 -2.99
CA GLN A 247 3.06 -24.59 -3.08
C GLN A 247 3.46 -23.87 -1.78
N ARG A 248 4.55 -23.10 -1.81
CA ARG A 248 5.13 -22.49 -0.61
C ARG A 248 4.13 -21.62 0.17
N GLY A 249 3.42 -20.73 -0.51
CA GLY A 249 2.41 -19.87 0.15
C GLY A 249 1.31 -20.70 0.83
N GLN A 250 0.89 -21.82 0.23
CA GLN A 250 -0.11 -22.73 0.82
C GLN A 250 0.43 -23.44 2.07
N ILE A 251 1.68 -23.88 2.04
CA ILE A 251 2.36 -24.51 3.20
C ILE A 251 2.40 -23.52 4.36
N ASP A 252 2.80 -22.29 4.09
CA ASP A 252 2.93 -21.24 5.11
C ASP A 252 1.55 -20.82 5.64
N ALA A 253 0.55 -20.62 4.78
CA ALA A 253 -0.82 -20.30 5.19
C ALA A 253 -1.39 -21.42 6.09
N ALA A 254 -1.23 -22.68 5.71
CA ALA A 254 -1.65 -23.81 6.54
C ALA A 254 -0.95 -23.83 7.91
N ALA A 255 0.33 -23.48 7.95
CA ALA A 255 1.07 -23.38 9.21
C ALA A 255 0.51 -22.25 10.12
N MET A 256 0.11 -21.11 9.54
CA MET A 256 -0.54 -20.02 10.28
C MET A 256 -1.90 -20.45 10.85
N TYR A 257 -2.71 -21.19 10.08
CA TYR A 257 -3.96 -21.76 10.61
C TYR A 257 -3.70 -22.74 11.75
N ARG A 258 -2.75 -23.65 11.62
CA ARG A 258 -2.38 -24.58 12.72
C ARG A 258 -1.86 -23.84 13.95
N HIS A 259 -1.18 -22.70 13.76
CA HIS A 259 -0.69 -21.89 14.88
C HIS A 259 -1.84 -21.34 15.74
N VAL A 260 -2.93 -20.89 15.13
CA VAL A 260 -4.08 -20.35 15.88
C VAL A 260 -5.11 -21.41 16.27
N LEU A 261 -5.19 -22.53 15.51
CA LEU A 261 -6.04 -23.69 15.79
C LEU A 261 -5.24 -24.75 16.59
N THR A 262 -4.82 -24.42 17.80
CA THR A 262 -4.06 -25.37 18.65
C THR A 262 -4.94 -26.51 19.16
N ASP A 263 -4.31 -27.60 19.63
CA ASP A 263 -5.00 -28.83 20.06
C ASP A 263 -5.91 -28.65 21.30
N THR A 264 -5.74 -27.58 22.05
CA THR A 264 -6.52 -27.29 23.26
C THR A 264 -7.77 -26.48 22.93
N SER A 265 -8.78 -27.09 22.31
CA SER A 265 -10.08 -26.47 22.04
C SER A 265 -11.21 -27.40 22.44
N GLU A 266 -12.05 -26.96 23.40
CA GLU A 266 -13.25 -27.69 23.80
C GLU A 266 -14.23 -27.84 22.63
N ILE A 267 -14.29 -26.82 21.75
CA ILE A 267 -15.12 -26.84 20.54
C ILE A 267 -14.64 -27.97 19.62
N ALA A 268 -13.33 -28.07 19.33
CA ALA A 268 -12.80 -29.12 18.47
C ALA A 268 -13.02 -30.51 19.06
N GLU A 269 -12.90 -30.67 20.36
CA GLU A 269 -13.13 -31.94 21.07
C GLU A 269 -14.60 -32.36 21.04
N SER A 270 -15.54 -31.38 21.09
CA SER A 270 -16.98 -31.64 21.16
C SER A 270 -17.55 -32.37 19.95
N HIS A 271 -16.87 -32.34 18.80
CA HIS A 271 -17.34 -32.96 17.56
C HIS A 271 -16.34 -33.92 16.91
N HIS A 272 -15.51 -34.56 17.71
CA HIS A 272 -14.51 -35.54 17.25
C HIS A 272 -15.08 -36.67 16.38
N ASN A 273 -16.34 -37.05 16.64
CA ASN A 273 -17.07 -38.10 15.93
C ASN A 273 -18.18 -37.50 15.04
N CYS A 274 -17.93 -36.37 14.41
CA CYS A 274 -18.91 -35.68 13.59
C CYS A 274 -19.30 -36.51 12.35
N GLU A 275 -20.60 -36.55 12.05
CA GLU A 275 -21.14 -37.20 10.84
C GLU A 275 -20.81 -36.45 9.53
N LYS A 276 -20.32 -35.20 9.61
CA LYS A 276 -19.92 -34.41 8.45
C LYS A 276 -18.75 -35.08 7.73
N VAL A 277 -18.95 -35.51 6.51
CA VAL A 277 -17.88 -36.11 5.69
C VAL A 277 -16.89 -35.06 5.23
N GLN A 278 -17.36 -33.89 4.80
CA GLN A 278 -16.54 -32.77 4.32
C GLN A 278 -17.20 -31.44 4.59
N ASP A 279 -16.39 -30.42 4.89
CA ASP A 279 -16.81 -29.03 4.95
C ASP A 279 -16.86 -28.38 3.55
N PRO A 280 -17.61 -27.28 3.38
CA PRO A 280 -17.56 -26.45 2.18
C PRO A 280 -16.16 -25.89 1.90
N TYR A 281 -15.88 -25.50 0.66
CA TYR A 281 -14.56 -25.03 0.24
C TYR A 281 -14.11 -23.75 0.96
N SER A 282 -15.03 -22.88 1.34
CA SER A 282 -14.68 -21.67 2.11
C SER A 282 -14.08 -21.98 3.49
N LEU A 283 -14.24 -23.19 3.99
CA LEU A 283 -13.58 -23.70 5.20
C LEU A 283 -12.36 -24.56 4.86
N ARG A 284 -12.54 -25.64 4.08
CA ARG A 284 -11.47 -26.61 3.88
C ARG A 284 -10.41 -26.23 2.86
N CYS A 285 -10.70 -25.28 1.96
CA CYS A 285 -9.73 -24.78 0.99
C CYS A 285 -9.08 -23.45 1.39
N GLN A 286 -9.23 -23.01 2.65
CA GLN A 286 -8.59 -21.79 3.14
C GLN A 286 -7.08 -21.77 2.88
N PRO A 287 -6.29 -22.81 3.17
CA PRO A 287 -4.85 -22.79 2.91
C PRO A 287 -4.51 -22.65 1.43
N GLN A 288 -5.31 -23.23 0.53
CA GLN A 288 -5.08 -23.15 -0.91
C GLN A 288 -5.32 -21.75 -1.45
N VAL A 289 -6.43 -21.13 -1.07
CA VAL A 289 -6.82 -19.78 -1.52
C VAL A 289 -5.92 -18.71 -0.89
N MET A 290 -5.83 -18.72 0.45
CA MET A 290 -4.98 -17.77 1.17
C MET A 290 -3.50 -17.92 0.78
N GLY A 291 -3.03 -19.14 0.54
CA GLY A 291 -1.67 -19.39 0.09
C GLY A 291 -1.38 -18.83 -1.31
N ALA A 292 -2.37 -18.84 -2.21
CA ALA A 292 -2.25 -18.19 -3.51
C ALA A 292 -2.13 -16.66 -3.35
N CYS A 293 -2.98 -16.05 -2.51
CA CYS A 293 -2.90 -14.63 -2.18
C CYS A 293 -1.54 -14.26 -1.56
N LEU A 294 -1.05 -15.06 -0.59
CA LEU A 294 0.24 -14.85 0.04
C LEU A 294 1.39 -14.86 -0.97
N THR A 295 1.36 -15.77 -1.94
CA THR A 295 2.37 -15.83 -3.00
C THR A 295 2.39 -14.54 -3.82
N GLN A 296 1.23 -14.02 -4.21
CA GLN A 296 1.14 -12.76 -4.98
C GLN A 296 1.62 -11.56 -4.16
N LEU A 297 1.26 -11.49 -2.87
CA LEU A 297 1.72 -10.41 -1.99
C LEU A 297 3.23 -10.43 -1.80
N ARG A 298 3.86 -11.60 -1.64
CA ARG A 298 5.32 -11.74 -1.52
C ARG A 298 6.04 -11.33 -2.80
N GLN A 299 5.55 -11.74 -3.96
CA GLN A 299 6.11 -11.31 -5.25
C GLN A 299 5.99 -9.80 -5.45
N ALA A 300 4.84 -9.22 -5.13
CA ALA A 300 4.66 -7.77 -5.17
C ALA A 300 5.60 -7.05 -4.19
N ALA A 301 5.81 -7.59 -2.99
CA ALA A 301 6.73 -7.05 -1.99
C ALA A 301 8.17 -7.01 -2.50
N GLU A 302 8.64 -8.07 -3.17
CA GLU A 302 9.98 -8.13 -3.77
C GLU A 302 10.14 -7.06 -4.86
N VAL A 303 9.18 -6.94 -5.77
CA VAL A 303 9.20 -5.93 -6.85
C VAL A 303 9.20 -4.51 -6.27
N LEU A 304 8.30 -4.23 -5.32
CA LEU A 304 8.18 -2.89 -4.73
C LEU A 304 9.39 -2.52 -3.87
N LEU A 305 10.05 -3.48 -3.23
CA LEU A 305 11.28 -3.24 -2.48
C LEU A 305 12.43 -2.84 -3.41
N VAL A 306 12.56 -3.50 -4.57
CA VAL A 306 13.54 -3.14 -5.60
C VAL A 306 13.24 -1.73 -6.11
N GLU A 307 11.99 -1.44 -6.45
CA GLU A 307 11.58 -0.12 -6.97
C GLU A 307 11.77 1.00 -5.95
N ALA A 308 11.50 0.76 -4.68
CA ALA A 308 11.72 1.73 -3.60
C ALA A 308 13.20 2.12 -3.44
N ASN A 309 14.12 1.28 -3.92
CA ASN A 309 15.56 1.48 -3.88
C ASN A 309 16.16 1.82 -5.25
N ALA A 310 15.35 1.91 -6.29
CA ALA A 310 15.78 2.14 -7.65
C ALA A 310 16.10 3.61 -7.94
N VAL A 311 16.86 3.83 -9.01
CA VAL A 311 16.97 5.11 -9.68
C VAL A 311 16.05 5.08 -10.90
N SER A 312 14.91 5.71 -10.76
CA SER A 312 13.85 5.77 -11.77
C SER A 312 13.76 7.12 -12.49
N ASP A 313 14.86 7.87 -12.47
CA ASP A 313 15.06 9.14 -13.15
C ASP A 313 15.52 8.94 -14.61
N ASN A 314 15.50 9.99 -15.42
CA ASN A 314 16.04 10.04 -16.77
C ASN A 314 16.33 11.51 -17.19
N PRO A 315 17.45 11.77 -17.90
CA PRO A 315 18.55 10.85 -18.16
C PRO A 315 19.40 10.57 -16.93
N LEU A 316 20.09 9.45 -16.94
CA LEU A 316 21.02 9.06 -15.87
C LEU A 316 22.42 9.63 -16.12
N VAL A 317 23.06 10.08 -15.06
CA VAL A 317 24.42 10.63 -15.05
C VAL A 317 25.39 9.58 -14.53
N PHE A 318 26.31 9.13 -15.40
CA PHE A 318 27.41 8.23 -15.05
C PHE A 318 28.68 9.06 -14.93
N ALA A 319 28.92 9.58 -13.71
CA ALA A 319 29.96 10.55 -13.47
C ALA A 319 31.39 10.00 -13.72
N GLN A 320 31.61 8.72 -13.44
CA GLN A 320 32.93 8.08 -13.65
C GLN A 320 33.31 8.02 -15.12
N GLU A 321 32.32 7.78 -16.01
CA GLU A 321 32.49 7.74 -17.46
C GLU A 321 32.33 9.12 -18.11
N ASN A 322 31.92 10.14 -17.35
CA ASN A 322 31.54 11.47 -17.85
C ASN A 322 30.49 11.41 -18.96
N GLU A 323 29.48 10.53 -18.73
CA GLU A 323 28.41 10.27 -19.68
C GLU A 323 27.02 10.56 -19.08
N VAL A 324 26.11 10.95 -19.97
CA VAL A 324 24.67 11.06 -19.66
C VAL A 324 23.92 10.18 -20.64
N VAL A 325 23.18 9.22 -20.11
CA VAL A 325 22.49 8.20 -20.91
C VAL A 325 20.99 8.33 -20.71
N SER A 326 20.24 8.46 -21.81
CA SER A 326 18.78 8.47 -21.81
C SER A 326 18.23 7.08 -22.00
N GLY A 327 17.32 6.67 -21.14
CA GLY A 327 16.64 5.36 -21.14
C GLY A 327 15.17 5.48 -20.73
N GLY A 328 14.64 4.42 -20.11
CA GLY A 328 13.23 4.31 -19.75
C GLY A 328 12.98 3.88 -18.30
N ASN A 329 13.90 4.10 -17.36
CA ASN A 329 13.76 3.66 -15.96
C ASN A 329 12.58 4.31 -15.22
N PHE A 330 12.01 5.35 -15.78
CA PHE A 330 10.79 6.01 -15.29
C PHE A 330 9.50 5.22 -15.58
N HIS A 331 9.55 4.20 -16.46
CA HIS A 331 8.35 3.45 -16.84
C HIS A 331 7.91 2.54 -15.69
N ALA A 332 6.74 2.85 -15.11
CA ALA A 332 6.29 2.23 -13.88
C ALA A 332 5.56 0.88 -14.08
N GLU A 333 5.74 0.17 -15.19
CA GLU A 333 5.09 -1.11 -15.47
C GLU A 333 5.30 -2.17 -14.37
N PRO A 334 6.52 -2.34 -13.79
CA PRO A 334 6.69 -3.28 -12.69
C PRO A 334 5.81 -2.96 -11.48
N VAL A 335 5.63 -1.67 -11.19
CA VAL A 335 4.76 -1.19 -10.10
C VAL A 335 3.29 -1.44 -10.43
N ALA A 336 2.87 -1.18 -11.68
CA ALA A 336 1.49 -1.42 -12.12
C ALA A 336 1.09 -2.88 -11.96
N MET A 337 1.92 -3.81 -12.44
CA MET A 337 1.67 -5.25 -12.32
C MET A 337 1.68 -5.72 -10.87
N ALA A 338 2.58 -5.20 -10.04
CA ALA A 338 2.61 -5.51 -8.62
C ALA A 338 1.33 -5.01 -7.91
N ALA A 339 0.85 -3.81 -8.23
CA ALA A 339 -0.37 -3.24 -7.68
C ALA A 339 -1.62 -4.03 -8.09
N ASP A 340 -1.73 -4.44 -9.36
CA ASP A 340 -2.81 -5.30 -9.84
C ASP A 340 -2.82 -6.66 -9.12
N ASN A 341 -1.66 -7.26 -8.87
CA ASN A 341 -1.57 -8.51 -8.11
C ASN A 341 -2.00 -8.32 -6.63
N ILE A 342 -1.66 -7.18 -6.02
CA ILE A 342 -2.16 -6.83 -4.67
C ILE A 342 -3.68 -6.69 -4.69
N ALA A 343 -4.26 -6.03 -5.70
CA ALA A 343 -5.70 -5.87 -5.86
C ALA A 343 -6.42 -7.23 -5.93
N LEU A 344 -5.90 -8.16 -6.74
CA LEU A 344 -6.45 -9.52 -6.83
C LEU A 344 -6.40 -10.24 -5.47
N ALA A 345 -5.29 -10.12 -4.73
CA ALA A 345 -5.16 -10.75 -3.42
C ALA A 345 -6.16 -10.15 -2.40
N ILE A 346 -6.30 -8.81 -2.34
CA ILE A 346 -7.26 -8.13 -1.45
C ILE A 346 -8.69 -8.56 -1.78
N ALA A 347 -9.06 -8.60 -3.06
CA ALA A 347 -10.40 -8.99 -3.50
C ALA A 347 -10.71 -10.44 -3.13
N GLU A 348 -9.77 -11.37 -3.32
CA GLU A 348 -9.96 -12.80 -3.04
C GLU A 348 -10.03 -13.09 -1.54
N VAL A 349 -9.22 -12.41 -0.72
CA VAL A 349 -9.32 -12.48 0.75
C VAL A 349 -10.72 -12.07 1.22
N GLY A 350 -11.24 -10.96 0.70
CA GLY A 350 -12.59 -10.48 1.00
C GLY A 350 -13.69 -11.43 0.49
N ALA A 351 -13.53 -11.98 -0.73
CA ALA A 351 -14.51 -12.90 -1.32
C ALA A 351 -14.61 -14.22 -0.52
N LEU A 352 -13.47 -14.77 -0.08
CA LEU A 352 -13.46 -15.97 0.73
C LEU A 352 -14.11 -15.74 2.10
N SER A 353 -13.83 -14.59 2.73
CA SER A 353 -14.45 -14.17 4.00
C SER A 353 -15.97 -14.03 3.86
N GLU A 354 -16.45 -13.36 2.81
CA GLU A 354 -17.87 -13.19 2.54
C GLU A 354 -18.59 -14.56 2.42
N ARG A 355 -17.99 -15.55 1.76
CA ARG A 355 -18.56 -16.91 1.69
C ARG A 355 -18.67 -17.57 3.06
N ARG A 356 -17.72 -17.36 3.96
CA ARG A 356 -17.78 -17.88 5.33
C ARG A 356 -18.87 -17.20 6.16
N ILE A 357 -19.07 -15.89 5.98
CA ILE A 357 -20.19 -15.17 6.60
C ILE A 357 -21.52 -15.78 6.14
N ALA A 358 -21.71 -15.92 4.82
CA ALA A 358 -22.94 -16.52 4.27
C ALA A 358 -23.19 -17.93 4.81
N LEU A 359 -22.14 -18.75 4.95
CA LEU A 359 -22.22 -20.09 5.53
C LEU A 359 -22.70 -20.05 6.99
N MET A 360 -22.21 -19.10 7.80
CA MET A 360 -22.65 -18.96 9.20
C MET A 360 -24.12 -18.59 9.32
N MET A 361 -24.70 -17.87 8.33
CA MET A 361 -26.12 -17.50 8.33
C MET A 361 -27.06 -18.68 8.07
N ASP A 362 -26.57 -19.73 7.41
CA ASP A 362 -27.36 -20.92 7.07
C ASP A 362 -27.33 -21.96 8.21
N LYS A 363 -28.48 -22.18 8.84
CA LYS A 363 -28.60 -23.14 9.96
C LYS A 363 -28.26 -24.59 9.59
N HIS A 364 -28.45 -24.97 8.33
CA HIS A 364 -28.17 -26.35 7.88
C HIS A 364 -26.69 -26.59 7.69
N MET A 365 -25.95 -25.56 7.28
CA MET A 365 -24.51 -25.62 7.09
C MET A 365 -23.74 -25.40 8.40
N SER A 366 -24.14 -24.38 9.17
CA SER A 366 -23.43 -23.96 10.38
C SER A 366 -23.87 -24.70 11.66
N GLN A 367 -25.08 -25.24 11.69
CA GLN A 367 -25.73 -25.75 12.90
C GLN A 367 -25.85 -24.67 14.00
N LEU A 368 -25.93 -23.41 13.60
CA LEU A 368 -26.20 -22.26 14.44
C LEU A 368 -27.63 -21.75 14.20
N PRO A 369 -28.21 -20.97 15.11
CA PRO A 369 -29.48 -20.29 14.84
C PRO A 369 -29.39 -19.45 13.56
N PRO A 370 -30.48 -19.39 12.73
CA PRO A 370 -30.48 -18.57 11.53
C PRO A 370 -30.09 -17.13 11.85
N PHE A 371 -29.21 -16.55 11.03
CA PHE A 371 -28.70 -15.19 11.22
C PHE A 371 -28.07 -14.92 12.58
N LEU A 372 -27.60 -15.94 13.28
CA LEU A 372 -26.87 -15.90 14.56
C LEU A 372 -27.61 -15.17 15.69
N VAL A 373 -28.93 -15.23 15.68
CA VAL A 373 -29.76 -14.61 16.70
C VAL A 373 -30.81 -15.60 17.22
N ARG A 374 -31.06 -15.55 18.52
CA ARG A 374 -32.17 -16.26 19.14
C ARG A 374 -33.46 -15.50 18.86
N ASN A 375 -34.62 -16.17 18.95
CA ASN A 375 -35.92 -15.57 18.72
C ASN A 375 -36.05 -14.93 17.31
N GLY A 376 -35.61 -15.70 16.28
CA GLY A 376 -35.73 -15.31 14.86
C GLY A 376 -37.19 -15.01 14.48
N GLY A 377 -37.37 -14.02 13.62
CA GLY A 377 -38.69 -13.48 13.25
C GLY A 377 -39.04 -12.19 13.98
N VAL A 378 -38.78 -12.11 15.29
CA VAL A 378 -38.76 -10.82 16.03
C VAL A 378 -37.40 -10.13 15.74
N ASN A 379 -36.34 -10.88 15.81
CA ASN A 379 -34.98 -10.42 15.49
C ASN A 379 -34.53 -10.87 14.10
N SER A 380 -33.84 -9.98 13.36
CA SER A 380 -33.24 -10.23 12.07
C SER A 380 -31.74 -10.57 12.19
N GLY A 381 -31.09 -10.24 13.30
CA GLY A 381 -29.70 -10.55 13.60
C GLY A 381 -28.72 -10.05 12.54
N PHE A 382 -27.83 -10.91 12.08
CA PHE A 382 -26.78 -10.58 11.13
C PHE A 382 -27.22 -10.55 9.65
N MET A 383 -28.51 -10.66 9.34
CA MET A 383 -29.01 -10.71 7.96
C MET A 383 -28.44 -9.58 7.10
N ILE A 384 -28.60 -8.33 7.53
CA ILE A 384 -28.18 -7.16 6.74
C ILE A 384 -26.68 -6.91 6.86
N ALA A 385 -26.02 -7.31 7.94
CA ALA A 385 -24.55 -7.29 8.01
C ALA A 385 -23.92 -8.19 6.93
N GLN A 386 -24.51 -9.38 6.66
CA GLN A 386 -24.08 -10.23 5.57
C GLN A 386 -24.32 -9.57 4.19
N VAL A 387 -25.45 -8.89 3.99
CA VAL A 387 -25.71 -8.14 2.76
C VAL A 387 -24.67 -7.01 2.56
N THR A 388 -24.30 -6.31 3.62
CA THR A 388 -23.23 -5.31 3.59
C THR A 388 -21.90 -5.94 3.16
N ALA A 389 -21.51 -7.07 3.74
CA ALA A 389 -20.30 -7.78 3.36
C ALA A 389 -20.32 -8.21 1.89
N ALA A 390 -21.46 -8.69 1.38
CA ALA A 390 -21.64 -9.06 -0.02
C ALA A 390 -21.52 -7.85 -0.96
N ALA A 391 -22.06 -6.68 -0.58
CA ALA A 391 -21.93 -5.45 -1.35
C ALA A 391 -20.45 -5.00 -1.46
N LEU A 392 -19.72 -4.98 -0.35
CA LEU A 392 -18.30 -4.61 -0.31
C LEU A 392 -17.42 -5.59 -1.13
N ALA A 393 -17.67 -6.90 -1.00
CA ALA A 393 -16.95 -7.91 -1.80
C ALA A 393 -17.27 -7.79 -3.29
N SER A 394 -18.50 -7.42 -3.66
CA SER A 394 -18.89 -7.19 -5.05
C SER A 394 -18.20 -5.96 -5.65
N GLU A 395 -18.10 -4.87 -4.89
CA GLU A 395 -17.41 -3.65 -5.30
C GLU A 395 -15.92 -3.93 -5.56
N ASN A 396 -15.26 -4.68 -4.67
CA ASN A 396 -13.88 -5.08 -4.86
C ASN A 396 -13.62 -5.88 -6.15
N LYS A 397 -14.57 -6.67 -6.62
CA LYS A 397 -14.45 -7.36 -7.92
C LYS A 397 -14.37 -6.38 -9.09
N ALA A 398 -15.12 -5.28 -9.05
CA ALA A 398 -15.02 -4.23 -10.06
C ALA A 398 -13.70 -3.47 -9.97
N LEU A 399 -13.26 -3.15 -8.74
CA LEU A 399 -12.01 -2.42 -8.49
C LEU A 399 -10.75 -3.25 -8.78
N SER A 400 -10.83 -4.58 -8.78
CA SER A 400 -9.71 -5.48 -9.09
C SER A 400 -9.45 -5.68 -10.59
N HIS A 401 -10.16 -4.98 -11.47
CA HIS A 401 -9.87 -5.02 -12.91
C HIS A 401 -8.45 -4.49 -13.17
N PRO A 402 -7.57 -5.25 -13.86
CA PRO A 402 -6.19 -4.84 -14.07
C PRO A 402 -6.07 -3.52 -14.83
N HIS A 403 -5.28 -2.59 -14.30
CA HIS A 403 -4.99 -1.31 -14.92
C HIS A 403 -3.70 -1.35 -15.76
N SER A 404 -2.76 -2.25 -15.46
CA SER A 404 -1.49 -2.40 -16.19
C SER A 404 -1.67 -2.71 -17.67
N VAL A 405 -2.83 -3.20 -18.08
CA VAL A 405 -3.14 -3.53 -19.49
C VAL A 405 -3.90 -2.43 -20.22
N ASP A 406 -4.18 -1.29 -19.56
CA ASP A 406 -4.99 -0.19 -20.11
C ASP A 406 -4.11 0.98 -20.59
N SER A 407 -3.15 0.69 -21.47
CA SER A 407 -2.27 1.70 -22.05
C SER A 407 -2.97 2.53 -23.12
N LEU A 408 -2.69 3.86 -23.10
CA LEU A 408 -3.10 4.78 -24.16
C LEU A 408 -1.99 5.84 -24.40
N PRO A 409 -1.78 6.33 -25.65
CA PRO A 409 -0.70 7.25 -25.94
C PRO A 409 -0.94 8.64 -25.35
N THR A 410 0.16 9.26 -24.86
CA THR A 410 0.20 10.64 -24.38
C THR A 410 1.34 11.41 -25.05
N SER A 411 1.52 12.70 -24.73
CA SER A 411 2.60 13.57 -25.24
C SER A 411 2.75 13.53 -26.77
N ALA A 412 1.62 13.68 -27.50
CA ALA A 412 1.57 13.62 -28.96
C ALA A 412 2.21 12.34 -29.55
N ASN A 413 1.92 11.19 -28.95
CA ASN A 413 2.44 9.85 -29.28
C ASN A 413 3.95 9.64 -28.99
N GLN A 414 4.63 10.56 -28.34
CA GLN A 414 5.99 10.31 -27.87
C GLN A 414 6.00 9.27 -26.75
N GLU A 415 4.96 9.28 -25.92
CA GLU A 415 4.68 8.31 -24.87
C GLU A 415 3.55 7.38 -25.36
N ASP A 416 3.88 6.49 -26.29
CA ASP A 416 2.90 5.65 -27.01
C ASP A 416 2.50 4.39 -26.24
N HIS A 417 3.20 4.08 -25.15
CA HIS A 417 2.87 3.02 -24.18
C HIS A 417 3.12 3.53 -22.76
N VAL A 418 2.09 3.42 -21.91
CA VAL A 418 2.09 3.91 -20.52
C VAL A 418 1.67 2.80 -19.56
N SER A 419 2.13 2.86 -18.31
CA SER A 419 1.94 1.78 -17.32
C SER A 419 0.59 1.80 -16.60
N MET A 420 -0.05 2.96 -16.48
CA MET A 420 -1.22 3.20 -15.60
C MET A 420 -0.96 2.85 -14.12
N ALA A 421 0.30 2.81 -13.68
CA ALA A 421 0.64 2.43 -12.30
C ALA A 421 -0.06 3.26 -11.21
N PRO A 422 -0.27 4.59 -11.34
CA PRO A 422 -1.05 5.33 -10.36
C PRO A 422 -2.52 4.89 -10.29
N ALA A 423 -3.11 4.50 -11.44
CA ALA A 423 -4.47 3.98 -11.50
C ALA A 423 -4.57 2.59 -10.87
N ALA A 424 -3.54 1.74 -11.02
CA ALA A 424 -3.46 0.43 -10.36
C ALA A 424 -3.27 0.56 -8.85
N GLY A 425 -2.42 1.48 -8.39
CA GLY A 425 -2.08 1.61 -6.97
C GLY A 425 -3.11 2.36 -6.14
N ARG A 426 -3.73 3.41 -6.69
CA ARG A 426 -4.65 4.27 -5.94
C ARG A 426 -5.91 3.55 -5.40
N PRO A 427 -6.60 2.67 -6.13
CA PRO A 427 -7.79 2.00 -5.61
C PRO A 427 -7.51 1.02 -4.47
N LEU A 428 -6.26 0.63 -4.22
CA LEU A 428 -5.91 -0.38 -3.22
C LEU A 428 -6.38 -0.02 -1.81
N TRP A 429 -6.37 1.26 -1.43
CA TRP A 429 -6.84 1.65 -0.10
C TRP A 429 -8.38 1.57 0.05
N GLU A 430 -9.15 1.85 -1.02
CA GLU A 430 -10.59 1.65 -1.02
C GLU A 430 -10.92 0.17 -0.95
N MET A 431 -10.23 -0.66 -1.74
CA MET A 431 -10.34 -2.11 -1.70
C MET A 431 -9.97 -2.69 -0.32
N ALA A 432 -8.92 -2.16 0.31
CA ALA A 432 -8.52 -2.55 1.65
C ALA A 432 -9.57 -2.17 2.69
N SER A 433 -10.17 -0.98 2.58
CA SER A 433 -11.29 -0.55 3.44
C SER A 433 -12.50 -1.47 3.29
N ASN A 434 -12.88 -1.81 2.06
CA ASN A 434 -13.97 -2.74 1.77
C ASN A 434 -13.70 -4.12 2.39
N THR A 435 -12.51 -4.68 2.17
CA THR A 435 -12.14 -5.99 2.75
C THR A 435 -12.10 -5.94 4.27
N ARG A 436 -11.63 -4.83 4.86
CA ARG A 436 -11.67 -4.62 6.32
C ARG A 436 -13.12 -4.65 6.85
N GLY A 437 -14.07 -4.06 6.13
CA GLY A 437 -15.50 -4.14 6.43
C GLY A 437 -16.03 -5.56 6.39
N VAL A 438 -15.67 -6.33 5.37
CA VAL A 438 -16.04 -7.76 5.26
C VAL A 438 -15.46 -8.56 6.42
N LEU A 439 -14.19 -8.39 6.75
CA LEU A 439 -13.53 -9.07 7.87
C LEU A 439 -14.10 -8.67 9.23
N ALA A 440 -14.51 -7.41 9.40
CA ALA A 440 -15.19 -6.94 10.61
C ALA A 440 -16.51 -7.70 10.84
N VAL A 441 -17.31 -7.86 9.79
CA VAL A 441 -18.54 -8.65 9.85
C VAL A 441 -18.24 -10.12 10.13
N GLU A 442 -17.21 -10.70 9.53
CA GLU A 442 -16.81 -12.09 9.80
C GLU A 442 -16.38 -12.27 11.26
N TRP A 443 -15.55 -11.36 11.79
CA TRP A 443 -15.08 -11.42 13.16
C TRP A 443 -16.23 -11.32 14.18
N LEU A 444 -17.17 -10.40 13.94
CA LEU A 444 -18.41 -10.28 14.73
C LEU A 444 -19.24 -11.56 14.65
N ALA A 445 -19.48 -12.08 13.44
CA ALA A 445 -20.30 -13.26 13.21
C ALA A 445 -19.68 -14.53 13.81
N ALA A 446 -18.37 -14.74 13.62
CA ALA A 446 -17.68 -15.91 14.16
C ALA A 446 -17.61 -15.87 15.70
N SER A 447 -17.37 -14.70 16.29
CA SER A 447 -17.42 -14.53 17.74
C SER A 447 -18.81 -14.80 18.30
N GLN A 448 -19.85 -14.31 17.64
CA GLN A 448 -21.25 -14.59 17.98
C GLN A 448 -21.57 -16.09 17.86
N GLY A 449 -21.11 -16.73 16.79
CA GLY A 449 -21.29 -18.17 16.56
C GLY A 449 -20.64 -19.02 17.67
N ILE A 450 -19.46 -18.66 18.14
CA ILE A 450 -18.79 -19.33 19.25
C ILE A 450 -19.56 -19.12 20.56
N ASP A 451 -20.03 -17.90 20.85
CA ASP A 451 -20.84 -17.64 22.03
C ASP A 451 -22.12 -18.51 22.08
N LEU A 452 -22.69 -18.80 20.91
CA LEU A 452 -23.88 -19.66 20.78
C LEU A 452 -23.57 -21.17 20.97
N ARG A 453 -22.29 -21.57 21.15
CA ARG A 453 -21.88 -22.94 21.48
C ARG A 453 -21.91 -23.26 22.98
N GLU A 454 -22.70 -22.50 23.78
CA GLU A 454 -23.07 -22.80 25.19
C GLU A 454 -21.87 -23.08 26.13
N GLY A 455 -20.90 -22.16 26.16
CA GLY A 455 -19.79 -22.15 27.10
C GLY A 455 -18.56 -22.95 26.69
N LEU A 456 -18.56 -23.58 25.51
CA LEU A 456 -17.37 -24.21 24.95
C LEU A 456 -16.34 -23.15 24.56
N LYS A 457 -15.08 -23.41 24.87
CA LYS A 457 -13.96 -22.52 24.54
C LYS A 457 -13.23 -23.02 23.30
N SER A 458 -12.79 -22.06 22.49
CA SER A 458 -11.89 -22.26 21.36
C SER A 458 -10.43 -22.36 21.84
N SER A 459 -9.47 -22.43 20.91
CA SER A 459 -8.04 -22.38 21.23
C SER A 459 -7.65 -21.03 21.87
N PRO A 460 -6.59 -20.99 22.70
CA PRO A 460 -6.23 -19.80 23.47
C PRO A 460 -6.05 -18.52 22.65
N LEU A 461 -5.40 -18.60 21.48
CA LEU A 461 -5.19 -17.43 20.62
C LEU A 461 -6.52 -16.93 20.01
N LEU A 462 -7.43 -17.83 19.66
CA LEU A 462 -8.75 -17.47 19.15
C LEU A 462 -9.64 -16.91 20.26
N GLU A 463 -9.53 -17.41 21.51
CA GLU A 463 -10.20 -16.79 22.66
C GLU A 463 -9.67 -15.39 22.95
N GLN A 464 -8.34 -15.17 22.79
CA GLN A 464 -7.76 -13.82 22.87
C GLN A 464 -8.34 -12.91 21.78
N ALA A 465 -8.46 -13.37 20.53
CA ALA A 465 -9.08 -12.60 19.46
C ALA A 465 -10.54 -12.24 19.77
N ARG A 466 -11.32 -13.18 20.33
CA ARG A 466 -12.69 -12.92 20.77
C ARG A 466 -12.74 -11.91 21.92
N GLN A 467 -11.87 -12.05 22.91
CA GLN A 467 -11.81 -11.15 24.06
C GLN A 467 -11.55 -9.72 23.63
N VAL A 468 -10.58 -9.48 22.71
CA VAL A 468 -10.31 -8.14 22.15
C VAL A 468 -11.58 -7.52 21.57
N LEU A 469 -12.39 -8.29 20.85
CA LEU A 469 -13.67 -7.80 20.34
C LEU A 469 -14.68 -7.55 21.46
N ARG A 470 -14.83 -8.51 22.38
CA ARG A 470 -15.85 -8.46 23.45
C ARG A 470 -15.60 -7.38 24.51
N GLU A 471 -14.37 -6.88 24.64
CA GLU A 471 -14.09 -5.68 25.45
C GLU A 471 -14.79 -4.41 24.91
N HIS A 472 -15.20 -4.42 23.65
CA HIS A 472 -15.77 -3.26 22.96
C HIS A 472 -17.17 -3.50 22.40
N VAL A 473 -17.48 -4.71 21.96
CA VAL A 473 -18.76 -5.10 21.36
C VAL A 473 -19.35 -6.27 22.10
N THR A 474 -20.49 -6.07 22.74
CA THR A 474 -21.20 -7.11 23.50
C THR A 474 -21.82 -8.17 22.59
N HIS A 475 -22.18 -9.30 23.18
CA HIS A 475 -22.99 -10.32 22.50
C HIS A 475 -24.26 -9.72 21.89
N TYR A 476 -24.73 -10.29 20.77
CA TYR A 476 -25.90 -9.80 20.06
C TYR A 476 -27.12 -10.66 20.46
N ASP A 477 -27.83 -10.24 21.50
CA ASP A 477 -29.02 -10.93 22.00
C ASP A 477 -30.28 -10.53 21.24
N ASP A 478 -30.50 -9.23 21.07
CA ASP A 478 -31.61 -8.61 20.37
C ASP A 478 -31.13 -7.60 19.33
N ASP A 479 -31.99 -7.33 18.32
CA ASP A 479 -31.70 -6.36 17.28
C ASP A 479 -31.41 -4.97 17.88
N ARG A 480 -30.29 -4.38 17.46
CA ARG A 480 -29.85 -3.04 17.85
C ARG A 480 -29.27 -2.30 16.65
N PHE A 481 -28.97 -1.03 16.79
CA PHE A 481 -28.27 -0.27 15.77
C PHE A 481 -26.88 -0.90 15.53
N PHE A 482 -26.69 -1.58 14.39
CA PHE A 482 -25.57 -2.48 14.18
C PHE A 482 -24.31 -1.81 13.58
N ALA A 483 -24.47 -0.70 12.84
CA ALA A 483 -23.32 -0.04 12.20
C ALA A 483 -22.20 0.32 13.20
N PRO A 484 -22.47 0.83 14.43
CA PRO A 484 -21.40 1.10 15.40
C PRO A 484 -20.57 -0.12 15.80
N ASP A 485 -21.16 -1.32 15.82
CA ASP A 485 -20.44 -2.56 16.12
C ASP A 485 -19.48 -2.91 14.98
N ILE A 486 -19.92 -2.73 13.73
CA ILE A 486 -19.09 -2.94 12.54
C ILE A 486 -17.95 -1.92 12.50
N ASP A 487 -18.25 -0.63 12.70
CA ASP A 487 -17.26 0.45 12.74
C ASP A 487 -16.18 0.18 13.81
N LYS A 488 -16.62 -0.28 15.00
CA LYS A 488 -15.68 -0.61 16.08
C LYS A 488 -14.78 -1.79 15.72
N ALA A 489 -15.34 -2.84 15.12
CA ALA A 489 -14.54 -3.98 14.65
C ALA A 489 -13.57 -3.57 13.54
N MET A 490 -13.98 -2.71 12.59
CA MET A 490 -13.10 -2.15 11.57
C MET A 490 -11.95 -1.35 12.19
N GLN A 491 -12.22 -0.50 13.18
CA GLN A 491 -11.20 0.25 13.89
C GLN A 491 -10.17 -0.68 14.56
N LEU A 492 -10.62 -1.72 15.26
CA LEU A 492 -9.72 -2.68 15.91
C LEU A 492 -8.84 -3.44 14.89
N LEU A 493 -9.39 -3.77 13.71
CA LEU A 493 -8.61 -4.36 12.61
C LEU A 493 -7.56 -3.38 12.07
N GLU A 494 -7.91 -2.11 11.91
CA GLU A 494 -6.99 -1.06 11.46
C GLU A 494 -5.85 -0.80 12.46
N GLU A 495 -6.15 -0.90 13.75
CA GLU A 495 -5.16 -0.87 14.83
C GLU A 495 -4.24 -2.11 14.85
N GLY A 496 -4.49 -3.12 14.01
CA GLY A 496 -3.70 -4.35 13.91
C GLY A 496 -3.90 -5.31 15.08
N ARG A 497 -5.04 -5.26 15.79
CA ARG A 497 -5.28 -6.04 17.02
C ARG A 497 -5.25 -7.57 16.80
N LEU A 498 -5.48 -8.04 15.58
CA LEU A 498 -5.37 -9.46 15.23
C LEU A 498 -4.01 -9.83 14.63
N VAL A 499 -3.29 -8.88 14.05
CA VAL A 499 -2.02 -9.12 13.36
C VAL A 499 -0.97 -9.72 14.29
N GLY A 500 -0.90 -9.23 15.54
CA GLY A 500 0.05 -9.70 16.55
C GLY A 500 -0.15 -11.15 17.02
N LEU A 501 -1.27 -11.79 16.64
CA LEU A 501 -1.55 -13.20 16.96
C LEU A 501 -0.85 -14.20 16.01
N LEU A 502 -0.28 -13.69 14.93
CA LEU A 502 0.39 -14.47 13.91
C LEU A 502 1.88 -14.14 13.81
N PRO A 503 2.72 -15.08 13.34
CA PRO A 503 4.06 -14.74 12.89
C PRO A 503 4.03 -13.80 11.69
N SER A 504 5.17 -13.16 11.36
CA SER A 504 5.28 -12.26 10.20
C SER A 504 4.79 -12.93 8.91
N VAL A 505 4.06 -12.19 8.09
CA VAL A 505 3.47 -12.67 6.82
C VAL A 505 4.45 -12.48 5.66
N LEU A 506 5.10 -11.30 5.58
CA LEU A 506 6.05 -10.90 4.55
C LEU A 506 7.49 -10.89 5.04
#